data_2673b58cffcb50ce5992d4485cbfeb76
#
_entry.id   2673b58cffcb50ce5992d4485cbfeb76
#
_cell.length_a   1.000
_cell.length_b   1.000
_cell.length_c   1.000
_cell.angle_alpha   90.00
_cell.angle_beta   90.00
_cell.angle_gamma   90.00
#
_symmetry.space_group_name_H-M   'P 1'
#
loop_
_entity.id
_entity.type
_entity.pdbx_description
1 polymer ?
#
loop_
_entity_poly.entity_id
_entity_poly.type
_entity_poly.pdbx_seq_one_letter_code
_entity_poly.pdbx_strand_id
1 'polypeptide(L)'
;GVAATYVLADTVDKGVKRWNKAEGEPDRLNQAAAVATETVTWQMLASVFWPGSFIRVVVASTNLALAKADVSAFDAVAAQGLDIERILPTVMGLAAIPFIVKPIDTTVDAAAEVSFAKAVHGEMKSGQEWAVGAGVMAACLAVPPTLFALADVISDAAA
;
A
#
# COMPACT_ATOMS: atom_id res chain seq x y z
N GLY A 1 -4.82 -7.20 -12.07
CA GLY A 1 -5.43 -5.89 -12.33
C GLY A 1 -4.39 -4.84 -12.69
N VAL A 2 -4.80 -3.63 -13.05
CA VAL A 2 -3.93 -2.54 -13.53
C VAL A 2 -2.75 -2.25 -12.60
N ALA A 3 -2.99 -2.20 -11.29
CA ALA A 3 -1.93 -1.97 -10.29
C ALA A 3 -0.82 -3.04 -10.35
N ALA A 4 -1.18 -4.32 -10.44
CA ALA A 4 -0.19 -5.39 -10.53
C ALA A 4 0.62 -5.32 -11.83
N THR A 5 0.00 -4.95 -12.95
CA THR A 5 0.69 -4.74 -14.22
C THR A 5 1.69 -3.59 -14.12
N TYR A 6 1.32 -2.49 -13.49
CA TYR A 6 2.22 -1.36 -13.26
C TYR A 6 3.42 -1.76 -12.39
N VAL A 7 3.18 -2.43 -11.27
CA VAL A 7 4.25 -2.92 -10.36
C VAL A 7 5.24 -3.82 -11.11
N LEU A 8 4.73 -4.76 -11.92
CA LEU A 8 5.59 -5.65 -12.70
C LEU A 8 6.39 -4.89 -13.76
N ALA A 9 5.77 -3.96 -14.47
CA ALA A 9 6.44 -3.15 -15.50
C ALA A 9 7.56 -2.29 -14.90
N ASP A 10 7.31 -1.60 -13.79
CA ASP A 10 8.32 -0.78 -13.09
C ASP A 10 9.46 -1.64 -12.53
N THR A 11 9.14 -2.81 -11.96
CA THR A 11 10.12 -3.77 -11.46
C THR A 11 11.06 -4.26 -12.56
N VAL A 12 10.49 -4.67 -13.70
CA VAL A 12 11.27 -5.12 -14.87
C VAL A 12 12.13 -3.99 -15.43
N ASP A 13 11.56 -2.80 -15.59
CA ASP A 13 12.29 -1.63 -16.10
C ASP A 13 13.51 -1.29 -15.22
N LYS A 14 13.34 -1.22 -13.91
CA LYS A 14 14.42 -0.93 -12.97
C LYS A 14 15.47 -2.06 -12.92
N GLY A 15 15.04 -3.30 -12.92
CA GLY A 15 15.95 -4.45 -12.99
C GLY A 15 16.79 -4.46 -14.27
N VAL A 16 16.17 -4.22 -15.43
CA VAL A 16 16.87 -4.12 -16.73
C VAL A 16 17.82 -2.92 -16.79
N LYS A 17 17.40 -1.76 -16.27
CA LYS A 17 18.29 -0.58 -16.18
C LYS A 17 19.52 -0.87 -15.33
N ARG A 18 19.36 -1.54 -14.17
CA ARG A 18 20.51 -1.93 -13.33
C ARG A 18 21.38 -2.95 -14.04
N TRP A 19 20.77 -3.97 -14.67
CA TRP A 19 21.50 -4.94 -15.48
C TRP A 19 22.37 -4.30 -16.56
N ASN A 20 21.84 -3.34 -17.31
CA ASN A 20 22.59 -2.64 -18.36
C ASN A 20 23.70 -1.75 -17.78
N LYS A 21 23.46 -1.09 -16.64
CA LYS A 21 24.44 -0.26 -15.97
C LYS A 21 25.63 -1.04 -15.39
N ALA A 22 25.39 -2.30 -14.98
CA ALA A 22 26.40 -3.20 -14.43
C ALA A 22 27.13 -4.03 -15.50
N GLU A 23 27.18 -3.59 -16.75
CA GLU A 23 27.87 -4.30 -17.82
C GLU A 23 29.37 -4.43 -17.51
N GLY A 24 29.87 -5.69 -17.52
CA GLY A 24 31.24 -6.00 -17.15
C GLY A 24 31.50 -6.24 -15.66
N GLU A 25 30.52 -6.02 -14.77
CA GLU A 25 30.67 -6.34 -13.36
C GLU A 25 30.40 -7.82 -13.07
N PRO A 26 31.19 -8.48 -12.19
CA PRO A 26 31.03 -9.92 -11.89
C PRO A 26 29.69 -10.25 -11.24
N ASP A 27 29.09 -9.34 -10.48
CA ASP A 27 27.83 -9.52 -9.74
C ASP A 27 26.59 -8.91 -10.43
N ARG A 28 26.68 -8.69 -11.72
CA ARG A 28 25.62 -8.03 -12.53
C ARG A 28 24.22 -8.61 -12.29
N LEU A 29 24.11 -9.94 -12.25
CA LEU A 29 22.83 -10.60 -12.02
C LEU A 29 22.28 -10.32 -10.60
N ASN A 30 23.13 -10.46 -9.59
CA ASN A 30 22.74 -10.23 -8.19
C ASN A 30 22.29 -8.78 -7.97
N GLN A 31 22.98 -7.84 -8.56
CA GLN A 31 22.65 -6.41 -8.46
C GLN A 31 21.30 -6.10 -9.14
N ALA A 32 21.04 -6.66 -10.31
CA ALA A 32 19.77 -6.49 -11.01
C ALA A 32 18.61 -7.15 -10.24
N ALA A 33 18.84 -8.35 -9.71
CA ALA A 33 17.86 -9.08 -8.89
C ALA A 33 17.57 -8.33 -7.58
N ALA A 34 18.59 -7.76 -6.94
CA ALA A 34 18.46 -6.95 -5.73
C ALA A 34 17.53 -5.76 -5.96
N VAL A 35 17.79 -4.96 -7.00
CA VAL A 35 16.98 -3.80 -7.36
C VAL A 35 15.54 -4.22 -7.74
N ALA A 36 15.36 -5.31 -8.47
CA ALA A 36 14.03 -5.80 -8.82
C ALA A 36 13.25 -6.24 -7.58
N THR A 37 13.90 -6.98 -6.66
CA THR A 37 13.28 -7.43 -5.41
C THR A 37 12.90 -6.26 -4.51
N GLU A 38 13.79 -5.29 -4.35
CA GLU A 38 13.52 -4.07 -3.60
C GLU A 38 12.34 -3.32 -4.21
N THR A 39 12.34 -3.11 -5.52
CA THR A 39 11.27 -2.39 -6.22
C THR A 39 9.92 -3.08 -6.06
N VAL A 40 9.83 -4.39 -6.29
CA VAL A 40 8.54 -5.09 -6.18
C VAL A 40 8.03 -5.10 -4.74
N THR A 41 8.91 -5.27 -3.76
CA THR A 41 8.54 -5.27 -2.34
C THR A 41 8.00 -3.90 -1.93
N TRP A 42 8.72 -2.85 -2.28
CA TRP A 42 8.31 -1.47 -1.99
C TRP A 42 6.97 -1.14 -2.66
N GLN A 43 6.83 -1.42 -3.95
CA GLN A 43 5.61 -1.16 -4.71
C GLN A 43 4.40 -1.91 -4.14
N MET A 44 4.56 -3.18 -3.76
CA MET A 44 3.47 -3.95 -3.16
C MET A 44 3.04 -3.35 -1.82
N LEU A 45 3.98 -2.92 -0.99
CA LEU A 45 3.67 -2.28 0.28
C LEU A 45 3.08 -0.88 0.09
N ALA A 46 3.84 0.04 -0.53
CA ALA A 46 3.50 1.46 -0.59
C ALA A 46 2.34 1.76 -1.56
N SER A 47 2.23 1.01 -2.67
CA SER A 47 1.25 1.32 -3.72
C SER A 47 0.01 0.43 -3.72
N VAL A 48 0.04 -0.72 -3.03
CA VAL A 48 -1.07 -1.69 -3.08
C VAL A 48 -1.64 -1.98 -1.69
N PHE A 49 -0.84 -2.58 -0.79
CA PHE A 49 -1.37 -3.09 0.48
C PHE A 49 -1.75 -1.98 1.46
N TRP A 50 -0.86 -1.05 1.72
CA TRP A 50 -1.13 0.04 2.65
C TRP A 50 -2.25 0.96 2.17
N PRO A 51 -2.18 1.56 0.95
CA PRO A 51 -3.26 2.42 0.48
C PRO A 51 -4.59 1.68 0.39
N GLY A 52 -4.58 0.44 -0.10
CA GLY A 52 -5.79 -0.38 -0.22
C GLY A 52 -6.47 -0.62 1.12
N SER A 53 -5.70 -0.92 2.17
CA SER A 53 -6.25 -1.14 3.52
C SER A 53 -6.81 0.14 4.14
N PHE A 54 -6.12 1.28 4.00
CA PHE A 54 -6.62 2.58 4.46
C PHE A 54 -7.90 3.00 3.74
N ILE A 55 -7.93 2.90 2.40
CA ILE A 55 -9.12 3.23 1.61
C ILE A 55 -10.31 2.37 2.04
N ARG A 56 -10.09 1.08 2.31
CA ARG A 56 -11.15 0.18 2.78
C ARG A 56 -11.72 0.62 4.12
N VAL A 57 -10.88 1.07 5.06
CA VAL A 57 -11.34 1.63 6.35
C VAL A 57 -12.17 2.90 6.12
N VAL A 58 -11.72 3.80 5.25
CA VAL A 58 -12.46 5.04 4.93
C VAL A 58 -13.83 4.70 4.34
N VAL A 59 -13.89 3.78 3.38
CA VAL A 59 -15.15 3.35 2.75
C VAL A 59 -16.09 2.71 3.77
N ALA A 60 -15.58 1.79 4.61
CA ALA A 60 -16.37 1.14 5.65
C ALA A 60 -16.92 2.15 6.68
N SER A 61 -16.08 3.10 7.09
CA SER A 61 -16.48 4.17 8.03
C SER A 61 -17.54 5.10 7.43
N THR A 62 -17.44 5.38 6.13
CA THR A 62 -18.45 6.20 5.43
C THR A 62 -19.78 5.45 5.35
N ASN A 63 -19.77 4.16 5.02
CA ASN A 63 -20.98 3.34 5.01
C ASN A 63 -21.63 3.29 6.41
N LEU A 64 -20.85 3.10 7.46
CA LEU A 64 -21.35 3.10 8.84
C LEU A 64 -21.96 4.45 9.23
N ALA A 65 -21.32 5.56 8.81
CA ALA A 65 -21.87 6.90 9.06
C ALA A 65 -23.19 7.10 8.33
N LEU A 66 -23.31 6.66 7.09
CA LEU A 66 -24.54 6.72 6.31
C LEU A 66 -25.66 5.86 6.94
N ALA A 67 -25.34 4.64 7.39
CA ALA A 67 -26.31 3.75 8.03
C ALA A 67 -26.89 4.33 9.35
N LYS A 68 -26.16 5.23 10.00
CA LYS A 68 -26.58 5.87 11.27
C LYS A 68 -27.10 7.30 11.10
N ALA A 69 -26.92 7.89 9.93
CA ALA A 69 -27.38 9.25 9.65
C ALA A 69 -28.84 9.26 9.19
N ASP A 70 -29.53 10.38 9.43
CA ASP A 70 -30.79 10.65 8.74
C ASP A 70 -30.47 11.13 7.32
N VAL A 71 -30.61 10.23 6.36
CA VAL A 71 -30.28 10.45 4.95
C VAL A 71 -31.47 10.95 4.13
N SER A 72 -32.60 11.32 4.79
CA SER A 72 -33.81 11.81 4.11
C SER A 72 -33.55 13.02 3.20
N ALA A 73 -32.53 13.82 3.51
CA ALA A 73 -32.11 14.93 2.65
C ALA A 73 -31.54 14.45 1.29
N PHE A 74 -31.08 13.21 1.17
CA PHE A 74 -30.56 12.63 -0.06
C PHE A 74 -31.66 12.12 -0.99
N ASP A 75 -32.87 11.84 -0.46
CA ASP A 75 -34.01 11.39 -1.24
C ASP A 75 -34.38 12.38 -2.34
N ALA A 76 -34.29 13.68 -2.04
CA ALA A 76 -34.55 14.75 -3.01
C ALA A 76 -33.54 14.77 -4.17
N VAL A 77 -32.30 14.35 -3.91
CA VAL A 77 -31.24 14.26 -4.90
C VAL A 77 -31.31 12.94 -5.66
N ALA A 78 -31.67 11.86 -4.97
CA ALA A 78 -31.91 10.56 -5.56
C ALA A 78 -33.06 10.58 -6.58
N ALA A 79 -34.11 11.39 -6.31
CA ALA A 79 -35.19 11.65 -7.27
C ALA A 79 -34.72 12.29 -8.59
N GLN A 80 -33.55 12.91 -8.60
CA GLN A 80 -32.92 13.46 -9.80
C GLN A 80 -31.95 12.47 -10.49
N GLY A 81 -31.90 11.20 -10.03
CA GLY A 81 -31.09 10.14 -10.60
C GLY A 81 -29.66 10.03 -10.05
N LEU A 82 -29.35 10.74 -8.96
CA LEU A 82 -28.04 10.70 -8.32
C LEU A 82 -28.12 9.98 -6.97
N ASP A 83 -27.68 8.73 -6.90
CA ASP A 83 -27.63 7.91 -5.71
C ASP A 83 -26.39 8.27 -4.86
N ILE A 84 -26.56 9.25 -3.98
CA ILE A 84 -25.46 9.77 -3.13
C ILE A 84 -24.97 8.70 -2.17
N GLU A 85 -25.85 7.91 -1.57
CA GLU A 85 -25.49 6.87 -0.61
C GLU A 85 -24.55 5.84 -1.23
N ARG A 86 -24.78 5.50 -2.48
CA ARG A 86 -23.95 4.57 -3.25
C ARG A 86 -22.62 5.17 -3.70
N ILE A 87 -22.60 6.46 -4.03
CA ILE A 87 -21.44 7.13 -4.61
C ILE A 87 -20.50 7.67 -3.53
N LEU A 88 -21.03 8.18 -2.43
CA LEU A 88 -20.27 8.88 -1.38
C LEU A 88 -19.11 8.05 -0.80
N PRO A 89 -19.27 6.76 -0.45
CA PRO A 89 -18.15 5.95 0.06
C PRO A 89 -16.98 5.86 -0.91
N THR A 90 -17.28 5.74 -2.21
CA THR A 90 -16.25 5.70 -3.26
C THR A 90 -15.54 7.05 -3.39
N VAL A 91 -16.29 8.14 -3.38
CA VAL A 91 -15.73 9.51 -3.45
C VAL A 91 -14.84 9.78 -2.24
N MET A 92 -15.28 9.42 -1.03
CA MET A 92 -14.48 9.58 0.19
C MET A 92 -13.21 8.75 0.16
N GLY A 93 -13.28 7.49 -0.30
CA GLY A 93 -12.11 6.65 -0.49
C GLY A 93 -11.09 7.25 -1.47
N LEU A 94 -11.55 7.78 -2.60
CA LEU A 94 -10.69 8.45 -3.58
C LEU A 94 -10.12 9.77 -3.05
N ALA A 95 -10.93 10.56 -2.34
CA ALA A 95 -10.49 11.81 -1.73
C ALA A 95 -9.44 11.61 -0.63
N ALA A 96 -9.40 10.46 0.02
CA ALA A 96 -8.38 10.13 1.01
C ALA A 96 -6.98 9.93 0.39
N ILE A 97 -6.88 9.52 -0.89
CA ILE A 97 -5.62 9.17 -1.55
C ILE A 97 -4.53 10.25 -1.39
N PRO A 98 -4.76 11.53 -1.74
CA PRO A 98 -3.70 12.54 -1.65
C PRO A 98 -3.20 12.78 -0.22
N PHE A 99 -3.99 12.44 0.79
CA PHE A 99 -3.61 12.60 2.19
C PHE A 99 -2.83 11.41 2.74
N ILE A 100 -3.11 10.19 2.26
CA ILE A 100 -2.49 8.97 2.77
C ILE A 100 -1.22 8.56 2.02
N VAL A 101 -1.06 8.91 0.74
CA VAL A 101 0.07 8.45 -0.10
C VAL A 101 1.40 8.89 0.50
N LYS A 102 1.57 10.20 0.74
CA LYS A 102 2.85 10.72 1.24
C LYS A 102 3.29 10.14 2.60
N PRO A 103 2.44 10.06 3.64
CA PRO A 103 2.83 9.42 4.90
C PRO A 103 3.10 7.91 4.73
N ILE A 104 2.37 7.21 3.86
CA ILE A 104 2.63 5.80 3.57
C ILE A 104 4.00 5.63 2.92
N ASP A 105 4.31 6.37 1.86
CA ASP A 105 5.58 6.30 1.17
C ASP A 105 6.74 6.55 2.13
N THR A 106 6.65 7.63 2.93
CA THR A 106 7.69 7.96 3.93
C THR A 106 7.88 6.83 4.96
N THR A 107 6.79 6.20 5.40
CA THR A 107 6.85 5.11 6.39
C THR A 107 7.45 3.84 5.79
N VAL A 108 7.03 3.50 4.55
CA VAL A 108 7.57 2.32 3.84
C VAL A 108 9.03 2.53 3.47
N ASP A 109 9.44 3.74 3.04
CA ASP A 109 10.83 4.08 2.78
C ASP A 109 11.70 3.89 4.04
N ALA A 110 11.29 4.47 5.16
CA ALA A 110 12.03 4.34 6.42
C ALA A 110 12.11 2.88 6.90
N ALA A 111 11.04 2.10 6.72
CA ALA A 111 11.05 0.68 7.03
C ALA A 111 11.96 -0.11 6.08
N ALA A 112 11.95 0.20 4.79
CA ALA A 112 12.78 -0.43 3.77
C ALA A 112 14.27 -0.22 4.05
N GLU A 113 14.69 1.02 4.34
CA GLU A 113 16.08 1.38 4.60
C GLU A 113 16.72 0.58 5.72
N VAL A 114 15.97 0.23 6.78
CA VAL A 114 16.50 -0.51 7.92
C VAL A 114 16.24 -2.02 7.85
N SER A 115 15.50 -2.48 6.84
CA SER A 115 15.08 -3.88 6.72
C SER A 115 15.46 -4.50 5.37
N PHE A 116 14.48 -4.73 4.48
CA PHE A 116 14.68 -5.52 3.28
C PHE A 116 15.66 -4.91 2.26
N ALA A 117 15.75 -3.59 2.17
CA ALA A 117 16.71 -2.96 1.27
C ALA A 117 18.15 -3.33 1.67
N LYS A 118 18.51 -3.16 2.95
CA LYS A 118 19.81 -3.61 3.47
C LYS A 118 20.04 -5.11 3.31
N ALA A 119 19.02 -5.93 3.56
CA ALA A 119 19.13 -7.38 3.44
C ALA A 119 19.41 -7.82 1.99
N VAL A 120 18.68 -7.25 1.04
CA VAL A 120 18.79 -7.59 -0.40
C VAL A 120 20.12 -7.13 -0.98
N HIS A 121 20.67 -6.00 -0.52
CA HIS A 121 21.98 -5.51 -0.93
C HIS A 121 23.16 -6.12 -0.15
N GLY A 122 22.89 -7.03 0.81
CA GLY A 122 23.93 -7.69 1.60
C GLY A 122 24.63 -6.77 2.59
N GLU A 123 23.97 -5.71 3.03
CA GLU A 123 24.53 -4.67 3.90
C GLU A 123 24.31 -4.93 5.39
N MET A 124 23.61 -6.01 5.76
CA MET A 124 23.40 -6.44 7.14
C MET A 124 24.70 -6.99 7.75
N LYS A 125 25.28 -6.28 8.73
CA LYS A 125 26.60 -6.59 9.27
C LYS A 125 26.56 -7.32 10.61
N SER A 126 25.44 -7.29 11.34
CA SER A 126 25.32 -7.87 12.68
C SER A 126 23.99 -8.58 12.89
N GLY A 127 23.97 -9.54 13.84
CA GLY A 127 22.73 -10.20 14.23
C GLY A 127 21.67 -9.23 14.79
N GLN A 128 22.12 -8.14 15.40
CA GLN A 128 21.22 -7.09 15.88
C GLN A 128 20.54 -6.35 14.73
N GLU A 129 21.26 -6.01 13.66
CA GLU A 129 20.68 -5.39 12.46
C GLU A 129 19.63 -6.32 11.79
N TRP A 130 19.93 -7.61 11.70
CA TRP A 130 18.96 -8.59 11.22
C TRP A 130 17.71 -8.66 12.10
N ALA A 131 17.85 -8.66 13.43
CA ALA A 131 16.72 -8.69 14.35
C ALA A 131 15.86 -7.42 14.24
N VAL A 132 16.48 -6.24 14.18
CA VAL A 132 15.78 -4.96 13.99
C VAL A 132 15.08 -4.91 12.65
N GLY A 133 15.79 -5.25 11.56
CA GLY A 133 15.22 -5.26 10.20
C GLY A 133 14.04 -6.21 10.08
N ALA A 134 14.14 -7.43 10.63
CA ALA A 134 13.05 -8.39 10.64
C ALA A 134 11.85 -7.90 11.47
N GLY A 135 12.09 -7.28 12.63
CA GLY A 135 11.03 -6.71 13.45
C GLY A 135 10.29 -5.55 12.77
N VAL A 136 11.03 -4.65 12.14
CA VAL A 136 10.46 -3.52 11.39
C VAL A 136 9.65 -4.02 10.19
N MET A 137 10.18 -5.01 9.44
CA MET A 137 9.45 -5.60 8.32
C MET A 137 8.18 -6.32 8.78
N ALA A 138 8.25 -7.09 9.86
CA ALA A 138 7.08 -7.77 10.42
C ALA A 138 6.01 -6.75 10.84
N ALA A 139 6.39 -5.65 11.49
CA ALA A 139 5.47 -4.57 11.84
C ALA A 139 4.84 -3.93 10.59
N CYS A 140 5.66 -3.63 9.56
CA CYS A 140 5.19 -3.05 8.31
C CYS A 140 4.20 -3.97 7.58
N LEU A 141 4.44 -5.28 7.59
CA LEU A 141 3.56 -6.29 6.99
C LEU A 141 2.29 -6.54 7.80
N ALA A 142 2.30 -6.29 9.12
CA ALA A 142 1.15 -6.52 9.99
C ALA A 142 0.07 -5.43 9.86
N VAL A 143 0.44 -4.20 9.48
CA VAL A 143 -0.50 -3.06 9.40
C VAL A 143 -1.63 -3.30 8.38
N PRO A 144 -1.40 -3.65 7.10
CA PRO A 144 -2.48 -3.83 6.15
C PRO A 144 -3.53 -4.88 6.58
N PRO A 145 -3.17 -6.11 7.02
CA PRO A 145 -4.18 -7.08 7.44
C PRO A 145 -4.94 -6.64 8.69
N THR A 146 -4.33 -5.91 9.63
CA THR A 146 -5.05 -5.35 10.78
C THR A 146 -6.06 -4.28 10.37
N LEU A 147 -5.72 -3.43 9.40
CA LEU A 147 -6.64 -2.44 8.85
C LEU A 147 -7.77 -3.09 8.04
N PHE A 148 -7.50 -4.16 7.29
CA PHE A 148 -8.56 -4.93 6.62
C PHE A 148 -9.52 -5.54 7.63
N ALA A 149 -9.01 -6.17 8.70
CA ALA A 149 -9.85 -6.73 9.77
C ALA A 149 -10.67 -5.62 10.48
N LEU A 150 -10.08 -4.46 10.72
CA LEU A 150 -10.81 -3.31 11.26
C LEU A 150 -11.95 -2.86 10.32
N ALA A 151 -11.68 -2.78 9.03
CA ALA A 151 -12.69 -2.41 8.05
C ALA A 151 -13.84 -3.42 8.00
N ASP A 152 -13.56 -4.72 8.15
CA ASP A 152 -14.59 -5.77 8.22
C ASP A 152 -15.47 -5.58 9.46
N VAL A 153 -14.89 -5.35 10.65
CA VAL A 153 -15.64 -5.06 11.88
C VAL A 153 -16.53 -3.82 11.74
N ILE A 154 -16.01 -2.75 11.09
CA ILE A 154 -16.78 -1.53 10.84
C ILE A 154 -17.94 -1.81 9.86
N SER A 155 -17.68 -2.62 8.83
CA SER A 155 -18.71 -2.99 7.84
C SER A 155 -19.84 -3.83 8.46
N ASP A 156 -19.50 -4.77 9.35
CA ASP A 156 -20.47 -5.57 10.08
C ASP A 156 -21.35 -4.71 11.01
N ALA A 157 -20.78 -3.63 11.55
CA ALA A 157 -21.54 -2.69 12.40
C ALA A 157 -22.45 -1.75 11.58
N ALA A 158 -22.29 -1.71 10.26
CA ALA A 158 -23.11 -0.93 9.32
C ALA A 158 -24.27 -1.75 8.72
N ALA A 159 -24.22 -3.10 8.82
CA ALA A 159 -25.20 -4.02 8.28
C ALA A 159 -26.42 -4.14 9.20
#